data_ca19acde305354597e02c3ce635eb713
#
_entry.id   ca19acde305354597e02c3ce635eb713
#
_cell.length_a   1.000
_cell.length_b   1.000
_cell.length_c   1.000
_cell.angle_alpha   90.00
_cell.angle_beta   90.00
_cell.angle_gamma   90.00
#
_symmetry.space_group_name_H-M   'P 1'
#
loop_
_entity.id
_entity.type
_entity.pdbx_description
1 polymer ?
#
loop_
_entity_poly.entity_id
_entity_poly.type
_entity_poly.pdbx_seq_one_letter_code
_entity_poly.pdbx_strand_id
1 'polypeptide(L)'
;MCELSNAFIAVDDYFKSHIIAHIIDLFCVASHYSTRYVCADSFLDKYCNDYSVINHALYLKNNTNLEIVARFIHATTEECPGYNITCKNMSYLWKIFIEEENIPNIFFNHSLQQLLSTHCQELNLDIDALQLPHDVENTVIKNRTSKHLPFVCSFMSFWNTCIVDFNNAEVGEEEEEEYELELEELLSLFNKSIKRSATTLLHNNVSDKMLLGLIKHFYPDIIIEDDKYLIHVGCRSSIWNKIGEIEEFIQKYKESKLESASANATSQSLYAIYQCYCKYAFDKEYNIISKRWFEKYFMSVYDTYLIDTEINANIIVSPKWFSI
;
A
#
# COMPACT_ATOMS: atom_id res chain seq x y z
N MET A 1 -2.32 -9.79 -39.29
CA MET A 1 -3.41 -8.86 -38.85
C MET A 1 -3.64 -9.19 -37.38
N CYS A 2 -3.23 -8.30 -36.47
CA CYS A 2 -3.54 -8.49 -35.05
C CYS A 2 -4.97 -8.04 -34.81
N GLU A 3 -5.86 -8.95 -34.47
CA GLU A 3 -7.17 -8.60 -33.93
C GLU A 3 -6.96 -8.03 -32.52
N LEU A 4 -7.25 -6.74 -32.37
CA LEU A 4 -7.40 -6.12 -31.06
C LEU A 4 -8.67 -6.74 -30.44
N SER A 5 -8.49 -7.65 -29.47
CA SER A 5 -9.60 -8.10 -28.65
C SER A 5 -10.26 -6.92 -27.96
N ASN A 6 -11.60 -6.92 -27.88
CA ASN A 6 -12.43 -5.90 -27.23
C ASN A 6 -12.22 -5.85 -25.70
N ALA A 7 -11.00 -5.60 -25.24
CA ALA A 7 -10.77 -5.19 -23.88
C ALA A 7 -11.31 -3.76 -23.77
N PHE A 8 -12.29 -3.54 -22.93
CA PHE A 8 -12.77 -2.22 -22.53
C PHE A 8 -11.60 -1.51 -21.86
N ILE A 9 -10.79 -0.81 -22.64
CA ILE A 9 -9.86 0.18 -22.13
C ILE A 9 -10.74 1.36 -21.77
N ALA A 10 -10.83 1.68 -20.48
CA ALA A 10 -11.31 3.00 -20.06
C ALA A 10 -10.35 4.00 -20.68
N VAL A 11 -10.75 4.57 -21.81
CA VAL A 11 -9.93 5.51 -22.55
C VAL A 11 -10.01 6.82 -21.78
N ASP A 12 -8.96 7.09 -21.01
CA ASP A 12 -8.79 8.34 -20.28
C ASP A 12 -9.01 9.54 -21.23
N ASP A 13 -9.64 10.60 -20.74
CA ASP A 13 -9.88 11.82 -21.50
C ASP A 13 -8.58 12.46 -22.00
N TYR A 14 -7.46 12.24 -21.27
CA TYR A 14 -6.13 12.63 -21.75
C TYR A 14 -5.76 11.87 -23.03
N PHE A 15 -5.99 10.57 -23.12
CA PHE A 15 -5.72 9.78 -24.33
C PHE A 15 -6.57 10.26 -25.51
N LYS A 16 -7.87 10.51 -25.28
CA LYS A 16 -8.77 11.02 -26.32
C LYS A 16 -8.33 12.40 -26.83
N SER A 17 -8.03 13.32 -25.92
CA SER A 17 -7.72 14.70 -26.28
C SER A 17 -6.32 14.90 -26.87
N HIS A 18 -5.32 14.15 -26.38
CA HIS A 18 -3.92 14.37 -26.75
C HIS A 18 -3.36 13.32 -27.71
N ILE A 19 -3.77 12.06 -27.58
CA ILE A 19 -3.22 10.99 -28.42
C ILE A 19 -4.07 10.80 -29.70
N ILE A 20 -5.39 10.67 -29.57
CA ILE A 20 -6.27 10.44 -30.74
C ILE A 20 -6.26 11.65 -31.65
N ALA A 21 -6.26 12.87 -31.11
CA ALA A 21 -6.21 14.10 -31.90
C ALA A 21 -4.97 14.20 -32.82
N HIS A 22 -3.85 13.58 -32.42
CA HIS A 22 -2.58 13.58 -33.13
C HIS A 22 -2.21 12.22 -33.75
N ILE A 23 -3.17 11.32 -33.92
CA ILE A 23 -2.90 9.95 -34.37
C ILE A 23 -2.25 9.90 -35.76
N ILE A 24 -2.61 10.82 -36.65
CA ILE A 24 -2.03 10.91 -38.00
C ILE A 24 -0.56 11.34 -37.91
N ASP A 25 -0.24 12.30 -37.07
CA ASP A 25 1.14 12.76 -36.83
C ASP A 25 1.99 11.65 -36.26
N LEU A 26 1.45 10.88 -35.28
CA LEU A 26 2.10 9.70 -34.73
C LEU A 26 2.34 8.63 -35.79
N PHE A 27 1.39 8.39 -36.70
CA PHE A 27 1.56 7.48 -37.82
C PHE A 27 2.64 7.96 -38.79
N CYS A 28 2.69 9.24 -39.10
CA CYS A 28 3.71 9.82 -39.96
C CYS A 28 5.12 9.64 -39.35
N VAL A 29 5.25 9.94 -38.04
CA VAL A 29 6.50 9.76 -37.31
C VAL A 29 6.90 8.28 -37.26
N ALA A 30 5.98 7.39 -36.91
CA ALA A 30 6.22 5.95 -36.86
C ALA A 30 6.64 5.39 -38.23
N SER A 31 5.96 5.81 -39.32
CA SER A 31 6.29 5.42 -40.69
C SER A 31 7.67 5.93 -41.11
N HIS A 32 8.03 7.18 -40.76
CA HIS A 32 9.35 7.74 -41.03
C HIS A 32 10.46 6.92 -40.36
N TYR A 33 10.31 6.62 -39.07
CA TYR A 33 11.29 5.82 -38.33
C TYR A 33 11.33 4.37 -38.80
N SER A 34 10.19 3.76 -39.11
CA SER A 34 10.10 2.40 -39.63
C SER A 34 10.79 2.24 -41.00
N THR A 35 10.77 3.29 -41.84
CA THR A 35 11.46 3.28 -43.15
C THR A 35 12.98 3.52 -43.00
N ARG A 36 13.37 4.28 -41.98
CA ARG A 36 14.76 4.67 -41.74
C ARG A 36 15.57 3.60 -41.02
N TYR A 37 14.91 2.85 -40.15
CA TYR A 37 15.50 1.80 -39.30
C TYR A 37 14.90 0.45 -39.61
N VAL A 38 15.72 -0.58 -39.71
CA VAL A 38 15.29 -1.93 -40.08
C VAL A 38 14.28 -2.50 -39.08
N CYS A 39 14.53 -2.28 -37.77
CA CYS A 39 13.60 -2.65 -36.69
C CYS A 39 13.93 -1.84 -35.43
N ALA A 40 13.03 -1.87 -34.45
CA ALA A 40 13.17 -1.18 -33.18
C ALA A 40 14.42 -1.62 -32.40
N ASP A 41 14.70 -2.93 -32.40
CA ASP A 41 15.88 -3.50 -31.73
C ASP A 41 17.18 -2.95 -32.32
N SER A 42 17.29 -2.92 -33.65
CA SER A 42 18.46 -2.38 -34.34
C SER A 42 18.65 -0.88 -34.11
N PHE A 43 17.53 -0.15 -33.92
CA PHE A 43 17.58 1.23 -33.53
C PHE A 43 18.12 1.39 -32.11
N LEU A 44 17.63 0.61 -31.14
CA LEU A 44 18.09 0.65 -29.75
C LEU A 44 19.56 0.28 -29.64
N ASP A 45 19.99 -0.83 -30.27
CA ASP A 45 21.38 -1.30 -30.26
C ASP A 45 22.37 -0.27 -30.83
N LYS A 46 21.93 0.50 -31.84
CA LYS A 46 22.82 1.38 -32.59
C LYS A 46 22.82 2.83 -32.14
N TYR A 47 21.67 3.32 -31.65
CA TYR A 47 21.45 4.74 -31.41
C TYR A 47 21.07 5.10 -29.98
N CYS A 48 20.66 4.12 -29.15
CA CYS A 48 20.40 4.36 -27.74
C CYS A 48 21.69 4.31 -26.94
N ASN A 49 21.97 5.37 -26.20
CA ASN A 49 23.14 5.45 -25.32
C ASN A 49 22.82 5.09 -23.87
N ASP A 50 21.54 4.83 -23.58
CA ASP A 50 21.09 4.44 -22.26
C ASP A 50 21.01 2.92 -22.14
N TYR A 51 22.02 2.35 -21.49
CA TYR A 51 22.11 0.90 -21.28
C TYR A 51 20.95 0.35 -20.44
N SER A 52 20.36 1.14 -19.55
CA SER A 52 19.18 0.72 -18.78
C SER A 52 17.99 0.50 -19.70
N VAL A 53 17.73 1.44 -20.61
CA VAL A 53 16.66 1.33 -21.62
C VAL A 53 16.91 0.13 -22.55
N ILE A 54 18.14 -0.06 -23.03
CA ILE A 54 18.51 -1.19 -23.89
C ILE A 54 18.25 -2.51 -23.16
N ASN A 55 18.75 -2.66 -21.94
CA ASN A 55 18.59 -3.88 -21.16
C ASN A 55 17.12 -4.19 -20.87
N HIS A 56 16.32 -3.18 -20.54
CA HIS A 56 14.89 -3.37 -20.33
C HIS A 56 14.12 -3.73 -21.60
N ALA A 57 14.37 -3.00 -22.70
CA ALA A 57 13.64 -3.18 -23.96
C ALA A 57 14.00 -4.50 -24.65
N LEU A 58 15.26 -4.93 -24.56
CA LEU A 58 15.76 -6.17 -25.19
C LEU A 58 15.85 -7.35 -24.23
N TYR A 59 15.30 -7.23 -23.02
CA TYR A 59 15.42 -8.24 -21.98
C TYR A 59 14.94 -9.64 -22.44
N LEU A 60 13.76 -9.72 -23.08
CA LEU A 60 13.21 -10.98 -23.61
C LEU A 60 13.92 -11.51 -24.86
N LYS A 61 14.73 -10.69 -25.52
CA LYS A 61 15.57 -11.13 -26.63
C LYS A 61 16.75 -11.99 -26.13
N ASN A 62 17.24 -11.66 -24.94
CA ASN A 62 18.44 -12.26 -24.37
C ASN A 62 18.17 -13.29 -23.28
N ASN A 63 16.91 -13.42 -22.84
CA ASN A 63 16.51 -14.35 -21.77
C ASN A 63 15.24 -15.11 -22.21
N THR A 64 15.27 -16.41 -22.06
CA THR A 64 14.05 -17.23 -22.25
C THR A 64 13.13 -17.16 -21.03
N ASN A 65 11.84 -17.42 -21.23
CA ASN A 65 10.87 -17.44 -20.15
C ASN A 65 11.26 -18.46 -19.06
N LEU A 66 11.76 -19.63 -19.47
CA LEU A 66 12.20 -20.69 -18.54
C LEU A 66 13.38 -20.22 -17.68
N GLU A 67 14.40 -19.58 -18.30
CA GLU A 67 15.56 -19.06 -17.56
C GLU A 67 15.17 -17.98 -16.56
N ILE A 68 14.24 -17.11 -16.93
CA ILE A 68 13.74 -16.05 -16.04
C ILE A 68 12.99 -16.65 -14.84
N VAL A 69 12.09 -17.60 -15.09
CA VAL A 69 11.32 -18.28 -14.04
C VAL A 69 12.24 -19.13 -13.16
N ALA A 70 13.20 -19.86 -13.73
CA ALA A 70 14.17 -20.64 -12.97
C ALA A 70 15.01 -19.73 -12.04
N ARG A 71 15.50 -18.61 -12.57
CA ARG A 71 16.25 -17.61 -11.77
C ARG A 71 15.40 -17.02 -10.66
N PHE A 72 14.14 -16.67 -10.95
CA PHE A 72 13.20 -16.19 -9.95
C PHE A 72 13.03 -17.20 -8.79
N ILE A 73 12.72 -18.46 -9.12
CA ILE A 73 12.54 -19.51 -8.11
C ILE A 73 13.80 -19.70 -7.27
N HIS A 74 14.96 -19.76 -7.92
CA HIS A 74 16.24 -19.95 -7.23
C HIS A 74 16.61 -18.77 -6.32
N ALA A 75 16.34 -17.54 -6.75
CA ALA A 75 16.68 -16.33 -6.00
C ALA A 75 15.75 -16.07 -4.81
N THR A 76 14.47 -16.42 -4.94
CA THR A 76 13.44 -16.03 -3.96
C THR A 76 12.96 -17.14 -3.06
N THR A 77 13.18 -18.40 -3.42
CA THR A 77 12.66 -19.54 -2.65
C THR A 77 13.77 -20.54 -2.33
N GLU A 78 13.60 -21.27 -1.24
CA GLU A 78 14.48 -22.35 -0.78
C GLU A 78 13.67 -23.61 -0.47
N GLU A 79 14.30 -24.78 -0.57
CA GLU A 79 13.66 -26.05 -0.20
C GLU A 79 13.47 -26.11 1.32
N CYS A 80 12.24 -26.41 1.73
CA CYS A 80 11.91 -26.57 3.14
C CYS A 80 10.77 -27.59 3.28
N PRO A 81 11.07 -28.84 3.65
CA PRO A 81 10.07 -29.88 3.77
C PRO A 81 8.93 -29.49 4.72
N GLY A 82 7.70 -29.70 4.30
CA GLY A 82 6.50 -29.41 5.08
C GLY A 82 6.01 -27.95 4.99
N TYR A 83 6.73 -27.07 4.29
CA TYR A 83 6.27 -25.71 4.00
C TYR A 83 5.79 -25.60 2.56
N ASN A 84 4.80 -24.73 2.35
CA ASN A 84 4.18 -24.54 1.04
C ASN A 84 4.01 -23.06 0.73
N ILE A 85 4.15 -22.70 -0.53
CA ILE A 85 3.99 -21.31 -1.00
C ILE A 85 2.76 -21.23 -1.89
N THR A 86 1.80 -20.38 -1.55
CA THR A 86 0.60 -20.14 -2.37
C THR A 86 0.92 -19.30 -3.60
N CYS A 87 0.08 -19.36 -4.63
CA CYS A 87 0.23 -18.51 -5.81
C CYS A 87 0.20 -17.02 -5.50
N LYS A 88 -0.61 -16.60 -4.53
CA LYS A 88 -0.66 -15.20 -4.08
C LYS A 88 0.69 -14.76 -3.49
N ASN A 89 1.30 -15.64 -2.68
CA ASN A 89 2.65 -15.39 -2.16
C ASN A 89 3.70 -15.40 -3.28
N MET A 90 3.61 -16.32 -4.26
CA MET A 90 4.53 -16.33 -5.40
C MET A 90 4.43 -15.05 -6.25
N SER A 91 3.22 -14.56 -6.46
CA SER A 91 3.00 -13.27 -7.15
C SER A 91 3.58 -12.09 -6.37
N TYR A 92 3.56 -12.14 -5.04
CA TYR A 92 4.23 -11.14 -4.20
C TYR A 92 5.76 -11.25 -4.30
N LEU A 93 6.30 -12.47 -4.19
CA LEU A 93 7.74 -12.72 -4.34
C LEU A 93 8.25 -12.30 -5.72
N TRP A 94 7.43 -12.48 -6.78
CA TRP A 94 7.75 -12.00 -8.12
C TRP A 94 7.91 -10.47 -8.15
N LYS A 95 7.05 -9.72 -7.50
CA LYS A 95 7.19 -8.26 -7.40
C LYS A 95 8.48 -7.86 -6.72
N ILE A 96 8.84 -8.54 -5.62
CA ILE A 96 10.12 -8.30 -4.93
C ILE A 96 11.29 -8.62 -5.87
N PHE A 97 11.26 -9.77 -6.55
CA PHE A 97 12.33 -10.20 -7.44
C PHE A 97 12.60 -9.21 -8.57
N ILE A 98 11.55 -8.73 -9.26
CA ILE A 98 11.73 -7.77 -10.35
C ILE A 98 12.26 -6.42 -9.84
N GLU A 99 11.91 -6.03 -8.62
CA GLU A 99 12.39 -4.79 -8.00
C GLU A 99 13.86 -4.93 -7.54
N GLU A 100 14.23 -6.04 -6.88
CA GLU A 100 15.60 -6.32 -6.43
C GLU A 100 16.59 -6.50 -7.61
N GLU A 101 16.17 -7.23 -8.65
CA GLU A 101 16.98 -7.49 -9.83
C GLU A 101 16.95 -6.35 -10.87
N ASN A 102 16.12 -5.32 -10.63
CA ASN A 102 15.90 -4.20 -11.54
C ASN A 102 15.59 -4.66 -12.99
N ILE A 103 14.69 -5.63 -13.13
CA ILE A 103 14.25 -6.14 -14.42
C ILE A 103 12.85 -5.61 -14.76
N PRO A 104 12.49 -5.55 -16.06
CA PRO A 104 11.17 -5.11 -16.47
C PRO A 104 10.08 -6.08 -15.98
N ASN A 105 8.90 -5.55 -15.68
CA ASN A 105 7.74 -6.39 -15.38
C ASN A 105 7.17 -6.99 -16.66
N ILE A 106 7.74 -8.12 -17.06
CA ILE A 106 7.49 -8.81 -18.34
C ILE A 106 6.34 -9.80 -18.28
N PHE A 107 5.95 -10.23 -17.07
CA PHE A 107 4.86 -11.18 -16.88
C PHE A 107 3.75 -10.57 -16.03
N PHE A 108 2.51 -10.64 -16.55
CA PHE A 108 1.33 -10.44 -15.72
C PHE A 108 1.14 -11.64 -14.79
N ASN A 109 0.44 -11.45 -13.68
CA ASN A 109 0.21 -12.51 -12.69
C ASN A 109 -0.29 -13.82 -13.31
N HIS A 110 -1.28 -13.73 -14.21
CA HIS A 110 -1.81 -14.91 -14.90
C HIS A 110 -0.76 -15.60 -15.79
N SER A 111 0.06 -14.85 -16.50
CA SER A 111 1.14 -15.39 -17.34
C SER A 111 2.23 -16.06 -16.50
N LEU A 112 2.58 -15.46 -15.36
CA LEU A 112 3.53 -16.07 -14.42
C LEU A 112 3.01 -17.41 -13.88
N GLN A 113 1.74 -17.49 -13.50
CA GLN A 113 1.11 -18.71 -13.02
C GLN A 113 1.10 -19.81 -14.10
N GLN A 114 0.77 -19.45 -15.35
CA GLN A 114 0.84 -20.38 -16.48
C GLN A 114 2.27 -20.88 -16.72
N LEU A 115 3.27 -19.99 -16.68
CA LEU A 115 4.67 -20.36 -16.83
C LEU A 115 5.15 -21.28 -15.71
N LEU A 116 4.80 -20.97 -14.46
CA LEU A 116 5.10 -21.84 -13.33
C LEU A 116 4.46 -23.22 -13.51
N SER A 117 3.19 -23.28 -13.91
CA SER A 117 2.49 -24.54 -14.17
C SER A 117 3.10 -25.33 -15.34
N THR A 118 3.48 -24.64 -16.42
CA THR A 118 4.08 -25.27 -17.60
C THR A 118 5.47 -25.83 -17.33
N HIS A 119 6.28 -25.11 -16.57
CA HIS A 119 7.69 -25.45 -16.32
C HIS A 119 7.93 -26.14 -14.97
N CYS A 120 6.87 -26.42 -14.19
CA CYS A 120 7.02 -27.04 -12.87
C CYS A 120 7.79 -28.36 -12.90
N GLN A 121 7.55 -29.21 -13.91
CA GLN A 121 8.26 -30.48 -14.06
C GLN A 121 9.73 -30.28 -14.41
N GLU A 122 10.03 -29.32 -15.30
CA GLU A 122 11.39 -28.98 -15.70
C GLU A 122 12.18 -28.35 -14.55
N LEU A 123 11.50 -27.64 -13.67
CA LEU A 123 12.08 -27.00 -12.47
C LEU A 123 12.07 -27.90 -11.23
N ASN A 124 11.64 -29.16 -11.36
CA ASN A 124 11.47 -30.10 -10.24
C ASN A 124 10.59 -29.55 -9.11
N LEU A 125 9.55 -28.81 -9.45
CA LEU A 125 8.59 -28.25 -8.49
C LEU A 125 7.43 -29.23 -8.31
N ASP A 126 7.10 -29.54 -7.07
CA ASP A 126 5.88 -30.29 -6.73
C ASP A 126 4.74 -29.28 -6.52
N ILE A 127 3.82 -29.25 -7.48
CA ILE A 127 2.67 -28.34 -7.51
C ILE A 127 1.38 -29.13 -7.33
N ASP A 128 0.63 -28.80 -6.27
CA ASP A 128 -0.78 -29.18 -6.18
C ASP A 128 -1.62 -28.19 -6.99
N ALA A 129 -1.93 -28.58 -8.21
CA ALA A 129 -2.99 -27.93 -8.95
C ALA A 129 -4.32 -28.55 -8.48
N LEU A 130 -5.09 -27.85 -7.67
CA LEU A 130 -6.48 -28.21 -7.46
C LEU A 130 -7.18 -28.23 -8.83
N GLN A 131 -7.85 -29.34 -9.13
CA GLN A 131 -8.33 -29.76 -10.46
C GLN A 131 -9.43 -28.88 -11.09
N LEU A 132 -9.56 -27.61 -10.68
CA LEU A 132 -10.58 -26.72 -11.22
C LEU A 132 -9.93 -25.56 -12.00
N PRO A 133 -10.29 -25.37 -13.28
CA PRO A 133 -9.68 -24.36 -14.16
C PRO A 133 -9.97 -22.91 -13.75
N HIS A 134 -10.72 -22.67 -12.68
CA HIS A 134 -11.08 -21.35 -12.20
C HIS A 134 -10.47 -20.98 -10.83
N ASP A 135 -9.79 -21.89 -10.12
CA ASP A 135 -9.28 -21.66 -8.77
C ASP A 135 -7.73 -21.57 -8.77
N VAL A 136 -7.22 -20.70 -9.60
CA VAL A 136 -5.76 -20.46 -9.73
C VAL A 136 -5.17 -19.91 -8.43
N GLU A 137 -5.98 -19.29 -7.56
CA GLU A 137 -5.53 -18.73 -6.28
C GLU A 137 -5.09 -19.82 -5.28
N ASN A 138 -5.58 -21.04 -5.43
CA ASN A 138 -5.30 -22.16 -4.52
C ASN A 138 -4.15 -23.08 -4.96
N THR A 139 -3.46 -22.75 -6.06
CA THR A 139 -2.27 -23.51 -6.46
C THR A 139 -1.15 -23.30 -5.43
N VAL A 140 -0.55 -24.40 -5.01
CA VAL A 140 0.47 -24.39 -3.95
C VAL A 140 1.73 -25.08 -4.46
N ILE A 141 2.88 -24.43 -4.30
CA ILE A 141 4.20 -25.05 -4.50
C ILE A 141 4.63 -25.67 -3.18
N LYS A 142 4.78 -27.01 -3.19
CA LYS A 142 5.10 -27.79 -1.97
C LYS A 142 6.58 -27.77 -1.64
N ASN A 143 6.86 -28.00 -0.34
CA ASN A 143 8.21 -28.18 0.21
C ASN A 143 9.15 -27.00 -0.09
N ARG A 144 8.60 -25.81 -0.18
CA ARG A 144 9.38 -24.59 -0.36
C ARG A 144 8.93 -23.48 0.58
N THR A 145 9.88 -22.61 0.91
CA THR A 145 9.67 -21.38 1.68
C THR A 145 10.45 -20.22 1.06
N SER A 146 10.35 -19.03 1.64
CA SER A 146 11.14 -17.86 1.26
C SER A 146 11.49 -17.04 2.49
N LYS A 147 12.66 -16.42 2.49
CA LYS A 147 13.11 -15.49 3.56
C LYS A 147 12.16 -14.31 3.78
N HIS A 148 11.34 -13.96 2.78
CA HIS A 148 10.37 -12.86 2.84
C HIS A 148 9.03 -13.25 3.47
N LEU A 149 8.66 -14.55 3.45
CA LEU A 149 7.34 -15.01 3.89
C LEU A 149 7.08 -14.88 5.39
N PRO A 150 8.05 -15.06 6.31
CA PRO A 150 7.80 -14.86 7.74
C PRO A 150 7.28 -13.45 8.06
N PHE A 151 7.80 -12.43 7.38
CA PHE A 151 7.33 -11.06 7.51
C PHE A 151 5.90 -10.89 6.97
N VAL A 152 5.61 -11.44 5.78
CA VAL A 152 4.27 -11.45 5.18
C VAL A 152 3.25 -12.11 6.11
N CYS A 153 3.58 -13.30 6.62
CA CYS A 153 2.71 -14.03 7.55
C CYS A 153 2.46 -13.25 8.85
N SER A 154 3.49 -12.61 9.40
CA SER A 154 3.35 -11.76 10.58
C SER A 154 2.43 -10.56 10.33
N PHE A 155 2.56 -9.91 9.17
CA PHE A 155 1.70 -8.81 8.79
C PHE A 155 0.25 -9.26 8.58
N MET A 156 0.01 -10.34 7.86
CA MET A 156 -1.34 -10.88 7.65
C MET A 156 -2.00 -11.28 8.97
N SER A 157 -1.26 -11.92 9.87
CA SER A 157 -1.76 -12.26 11.21
C SER A 157 -2.13 -11.02 12.02
N PHE A 158 -1.27 -10.01 12.01
CA PHE A 158 -1.56 -8.72 12.64
C PHE A 158 -2.79 -8.06 12.03
N TRP A 159 -2.88 -7.98 10.70
CA TRP A 159 -4.02 -7.39 10.00
C TRP A 159 -5.33 -8.05 10.40
N ASN A 160 -5.42 -9.36 10.27
CA ASN A 160 -6.62 -10.13 10.59
C ASN A 160 -7.04 -10.04 12.08
N THR A 161 -6.07 -9.82 12.97
CA THR A 161 -6.33 -9.75 14.42
C THR A 161 -6.67 -8.34 14.88
N CYS A 162 -6.01 -7.33 14.34
CA CYS A 162 -6.03 -5.97 14.88
C CYS A 162 -6.84 -4.98 14.04
N ILE A 163 -6.95 -5.22 12.73
CA ILE A 163 -7.57 -4.28 11.79
C ILE A 163 -9.02 -4.70 11.48
N VAL A 164 -9.86 -3.70 11.21
CA VAL A 164 -11.26 -3.88 10.77
C VAL A 164 -11.43 -3.11 9.48
N ASP A 165 -11.98 -3.78 8.49
CA ASP A 165 -12.45 -3.17 7.23
C ASP A 165 -13.97 -2.98 7.33
N PHE A 166 -14.40 -1.74 7.39
CA PHE A 166 -15.80 -1.37 7.54
C PHE A 166 -16.56 -1.36 6.21
N ASN A 167 -15.89 -1.45 5.05
CA ASN A 167 -16.57 -1.62 3.77
C ASN A 167 -17.34 -2.96 3.69
N ASN A 168 -16.83 -3.99 4.36
CA ASN A 168 -17.37 -5.34 4.34
C ASN A 168 -18.15 -5.71 5.62
N ALA A 169 -18.21 -4.81 6.60
CA ALA A 169 -18.99 -5.04 7.81
C ALA A 169 -20.46 -4.69 7.52
N GLU A 170 -21.39 -5.59 7.85
CA GLU A 170 -22.82 -5.28 7.93
C GLU A 170 -23.08 -4.31 9.12
N VAL A 171 -22.51 -3.11 9.04
CA VAL A 171 -22.73 -2.05 10.03
C VAL A 171 -24.04 -1.37 9.65
N GLY A 172 -25.00 -1.34 10.59
CA GLY A 172 -26.28 -0.69 10.37
C GLY A 172 -26.10 0.79 9.99
N GLU A 173 -27.02 1.29 9.19
CA GLU A 173 -27.03 2.60 8.49
C GLU A 173 -26.88 3.85 9.40
N GLU A 174 -26.60 3.72 10.69
CA GLU A 174 -26.66 4.84 11.64
C GLU A 174 -25.31 5.41 12.10
N GLU A 175 -24.16 4.83 11.73
CA GLU A 175 -22.85 5.37 12.09
C GLU A 175 -21.89 5.38 10.88
N GLU A 176 -22.08 6.33 9.98
CA GLU A 176 -21.04 6.76 9.03
C GLU A 176 -19.92 7.54 9.78
N GLU A 177 -19.36 6.98 10.84
CA GLU A 177 -18.08 7.44 11.31
C GLU A 177 -17.04 7.14 10.20
N GLU A 178 -16.47 8.17 9.62
CA GLU A 178 -15.39 8.05 8.63
C GLU A 178 -14.16 7.40 9.30
N TYR A 179 -14.18 6.07 9.39
CA TYR A 179 -13.04 5.31 9.88
C TYR A 179 -11.87 5.50 8.90
N GLU A 180 -10.79 5.98 9.43
CA GLU A 180 -9.56 6.27 8.69
C GLU A 180 -8.35 5.86 9.51
N LEU A 181 -7.39 5.20 8.86
CA LEU A 181 -6.12 4.83 9.48
C LEU A 181 -4.96 5.33 8.61
N GLU A 182 -4.08 6.14 9.19
CA GLU A 182 -2.88 6.58 8.50
C GLU A 182 -1.82 5.47 8.47
N LEU A 183 -1.05 5.39 7.39
CA LEU A 183 -0.03 4.35 7.20
C LEU A 183 1.03 4.37 8.32
N GLU A 184 1.39 5.56 8.82
CA GLU A 184 2.32 5.72 9.96
C GLU A 184 1.72 5.17 11.27
N GLU A 185 0.40 5.34 11.47
CA GLU A 185 -0.32 4.74 12.60
C GLU A 185 -0.29 3.22 12.51
N LEU A 186 -0.60 2.68 11.33
CA LEU A 186 -0.54 1.24 11.05
C LEU A 186 0.85 0.68 11.31
N LEU A 187 1.90 1.36 10.83
CA LEU A 187 3.30 0.98 11.07
C LEU A 187 3.64 0.95 12.56
N SER A 188 3.21 1.97 13.30
CA SER A 188 3.41 2.03 14.76
C SER A 188 2.74 0.86 15.48
N LEU A 189 1.49 0.56 15.15
CA LEU A 189 0.72 -0.57 15.70
C LEU A 189 1.37 -1.91 15.36
N PHE A 190 1.76 -2.10 14.10
CA PHE A 190 2.43 -3.31 13.64
C PHE A 190 3.75 -3.52 14.38
N ASN A 191 4.60 -2.49 14.46
CA ASN A 191 5.87 -2.56 15.19
C ASN A 191 5.69 -2.87 16.68
N LYS A 192 4.65 -2.33 17.33
CA LYS A 192 4.31 -2.66 18.72
C LYS A 192 3.85 -4.13 18.85
N SER A 193 3.10 -4.64 17.88
CA SER A 193 2.63 -6.04 17.89
C SER A 193 3.80 -7.02 17.75
N ILE A 194 4.74 -6.73 16.87
CA ILE A 194 5.92 -7.59 16.65
C ILE A 194 6.84 -7.60 17.89
N LYS A 195 7.07 -6.45 18.52
CA LYS A 195 7.88 -6.37 19.76
C LYS A 195 7.30 -7.22 20.90
N ARG A 196 5.98 -7.43 20.91
CA ARG A 196 5.31 -8.30 21.89
C ARG A 196 5.45 -9.79 21.58
N SER A 197 5.55 -10.14 20.28
CA SER A 197 5.80 -11.52 19.85
C SER A 197 7.32 -11.74 19.78
N ALA A 198 7.83 -12.75 20.47
CA ALA A 198 9.26 -13.03 20.65
C ALA A 198 10.08 -13.32 19.36
N THR A 199 9.55 -12.97 18.20
CA THR A 199 10.16 -13.20 16.88
C THR A 199 11.14 -12.06 16.54
N THR A 200 12.25 -12.02 17.26
CA THR A 200 13.25 -10.93 17.26
C THR A 200 14.05 -10.78 15.95
N LEU A 201 13.86 -11.66 14.96
CA LEU A 201 14.72 -11.73 13.77
C LEU A 201 14.27 -10.86 12.59
N LEU A 202 13.09 -10.18 12.67
CA LEU A 202 12.49 -9.49 11.52
C LEU A 202 12.54 -7.96 11.61
N HIS A 203 13.28 -7.37 12.55
CA HIS A 203 13.02 -6.01 13.02
C HIS A 203 13.80 -4.89 12.38
N ASN A 204 14.62 -5.12 11.38
CA ASN A 204 15.39 -4.04 10.80
C ASN A 204 14.63 -3.45 9.59
N ASN A 205 13.96 -2.31 9.83
CA ASN A 205 13.49 -1.36 8.82
C ASN A 205 12.24 -1.75 8.01
N VAL A 206 11.11 -2.04 8.69
CA VAL A 206 9.82 -1.99 7.99
C VAL A 206 9.55 -0.53 7.59
N SER A 207 9.38 -0.30 6.30
CA SER A 207 9.06 1.02 5.76
C SER A 207 7.58 1.11 5.35
N ASP A 208 7.07 2.34 5.29
CA ASP A 208 5.72 2.63 4.80
C ASP A 208 5.50 2.05 3.39
N LYS A 209 6.52 2.15 2.52
CA LYS A 209 6.48 1.58 1.16
C LYS A 209 6.27 0.06 1.17
N MET A 210 6.91 -0.65 2.10
CA MET A 210 6.73 -2.11 2.22
C MET A 210 5.32 -2.45 2.70
N LEU A 211 4.80 -1.75 3.71
CA LEU A 211 3.43 -1.96 4.19
C LEU A 211 2.41 -1.64 3.10
N LEU A 212 2.57 -0.52 2.42
CA LEU A 212 1.71 -0.13 1.30
C LEU A 212 1.71 -1.18 0.19
N GLY A 213 2.87 -1.74 -0.13
CA GLY A 213 3.03 -2.82 -1.11
C GLY A 213 2.30 -4.10 -0.68
N LEU A 214 2.35 -4.46 0.61
CA LEU A 214 1.60 -5.59 1.17
C LEU A 214 0.09 -5.36 1.11
N ILE A 215 -0.38 -4.17 1.53
CA ILE A 215 -1.81 -3.85 1.52
C ILE A 215 -2.34 -3.90 0.09
N LYS A 216 -1.71 -3.21 -0.85
CA LYS A 216 -2.10 -3.22 -2.28
C LYS A 216 -2.08 -4.62 -2.92
N HIS A 217 -1.28 -5.54 -2.39
CA HIS A 217 -1.20 -6.90 -2.91
C HIS A 217 -2.20 -7.87 -2.25
N PHE A 218 -2.26 -7.87 -0.93
CA PHE A 218 -3.07 -8.83 -0.17
C PHE A 218 -4.49 -8.36 0.09
N TYR A 219 -4.73 -7.05 0.08
CA TYR A 219 -6.02 -6.41 0.36
C TYR A 219 -6.36 -5.37 -0.72
N PRO A 220 -6.53 -5.81 -1.99
CA PRO A 220 -6.69 -4.90 -3.14
C PRO A 220 -7.96 -4.06 -3.09
N ASP A 221 -8.96 -4.47 -2.30
CA ASP A 221 -10.24 -3.79 -2.16
C ASP A 221 -10.19 -2.59 -1.19
N ILE A 222 -9.10 -2.45 -0.44
CA ILE A 222 -8.90 -1.32 0.47
C ILE A 222 -8.66 -0.05 -0.34
N ILE A 223 -9.46 0.98 -0.07
CA ILE A 223 -9.31 2.31 -0.68
C ILE A 223 -8.15 3.02 0.02
N ILE A 224 -7.20 3.50 -0.78
CA ILE A 224 -6.01 4.20 -0.30
C ILE A 224 -5.95 5.58 -0.95
N GLU A 225 -6.04 6.64 -0.16
CA GLU A 225 -5.86 8.01 -0.60
C GLU A 225 -4.42 8.48 -0.36
N ASP A 226 -3.86 9.21 -1.35
CA ASP A 226 -2.53 9.83 -1.31
C ASP A 226 -1.38 8.87 -0.93
N ASP A 227 -1.55 7.57 -1.20
CA ASP A 227 -0.64 6.51 -0.74
C ASP A 227 -0.38 6.52 0.78
N LYS A 228 -1.27 7.10 1.56
CA LYS A 228 -1.08 7.40 2.97
C LYS A 228 -2.25 7.02 3.87
N TYR A 229 -3.48 7.24 3.42
CA TYR A 229 -4.68 7.07 4.24
C TYR A 229 -5.50 5.87 3.76
N LEU A 230 -5.75 4.95 4.68
CA LEU A 230 -6.63 3.80 4.47
C LEU A 230 -8.05 4.20 4.87
N ILE A 231 -8.94 4.27 3.89
CA ILE A 231 -10.31 4.75 4.06
C ILE A 231 -11.22 3.59 4.43
N HIS A 232 -12.16 3.81 5.34
CA HIS A 232 -13.04 2.81 5.95
C HIS A 232 -12.28 1.66 6.63
N VAL A 233 -11.08 1.97 7.12
CA VAL A 233 -10.24 1.03 7.86
C VAL A 233 -9.95 1.58 9.25
N GLY A 234 -10.11 0.75 10.25
CA GLY A 234 -9.84 1.12 11.63
C GLY A 234 -9.10 0.03 12.40
N CYS A 235 -8.65 0.37 13.59
CA CYS A 235 -8.11 -0.59 14.54
C CYS A 235 -9.20 -1.01 15.52
N ARG A 236 -9.21 -2.28 15.93
CA ARG A 236 -10.13 -2.75 16.99
C ARG A 236 -9.90 -1.93 18.27
N SER A 237 -10.99 -1.45 18.89
CA SER A 237 -10.92 -0.63 20.11
C SER A 237 -10.20 -1.31 21.28
N SER A 238 -10.21 -2.65 21.31
CA SER A 238 -9.44 -3.44 22.29
C SER A 238 -7.90 -3.34 22.08
N ILE A 239 -7.46 -2.94 20.90
CA ILE A 239 -6.04 -2.77 20.55
C ILE A 239 -5.63 -1.30 20.66
N TRP A 240 -6.47 -0.40 20.17
CA TRP A 240 -6.23 1.03 20.22
C TRP A 240 -7.55 1.82 20.29
N ASN A 241 -7.80 2.45 21.43
CA ASN A 241 -8.96 3.28 21.67
C ASN A 241 -8.62 4.75 21.39
N LYS A 242 -8.61 5.16 20.11
CA LYS A 242 -8.31 6.54 19.69
C LYS A 242 -9.18 7.57 20.42
N ILE A 243 -10.49 7.32 20.48
CA ILE A 243 -11.45 8.24 21.09
C ILE A 243 -11.14 8.41 22.58
N GLY A 244 -10.99 7.32 23.33
CA GLY A 244 -10.70 7.40 24.75
C GLY A 244 -9.37 8.11 25.06
N GLU A 245 -8.33 7.90 24.24
CA GLU A 245 -7.03 8.57 24.43
C GLU A 245 -7.13 10.08 24.16
N ILE A 246 -7.88 10.51 23.13
CA ILE A 246 -8.04 11.91 22.81
C ILE A 246 -8.94 12.64 23.84
N GLU A 247 -9.99 11.96 24.33
CA GLU A 247 -10.85 12.52 25.39
C GLU A 247 -10.09 12.69 26.70
N GLU A 248 -9.26 11.72 27.09
CA GLU A 248 -8.38 11.83 28.27
C GLU A 248 -7.43 13.02 28.12
N PHE A 249 -6.82 13.18 26.95
CA PHE A 249 -5.99 14.35 26.66
C PHE A 249 -6.77 15.65 26.79
N ILE A 250 -7.93 15.75 26.14
CA ILE A 250 -8.76 16.96 26.13
C ILE A 250 -9.13 17.38 27.55
N GLN A 251 -9.56 16.44 28.37
CA GLN A 251 -9.89 16.70 29.77
C GLN A 251 -8.68 17.31 30.52
N LYS A 252 -7.52 16.64 30.47
CA LYS A 252 -6.31 17.11 31.14
C LYS A 252 -5.81 18.44 30.60
N TYR A 253 -5.93 18.64 29.28
CA TYR A 253 -5.52 19.89 28.64
C TYR A 253 -6.38 21.06 29.11
N LYS A 254 -7.72 20.88 29.21
CA LYS A 254 -8.64 21.89 29.76
C LYS A 254 -8.32 22.20 31.24
N GLU A 255 -8.15 21.17 32.08
CA GLU A 255 -7.78 21.32 33.48
C GLU A 255 -6.49 22.15 33.63
N SER A 256 -5.45 21.85 32.90
CA SER A 256 -4.18 22.55 32.91
C SER A 256 -4.29 24.02 32.49
N LYS A 257 -5.20 24.32 31.57
CA LYS A 257 -5.46 25.69 31.12
C LYS A 257 -6.28 26.49 32.14
N LEU A 258 -7.22 25.89 32.80
CA LEU A 258 -8.01 26.51 33.86
C LEU A 258 -7.14 26.83 35.06
N GLU A 259 -6.20 25.97 35.46
CA GLU A 259 -5.26 26.22 36.57
C GLU A 259 -4.26 27.33 36.24
N SER A 260 -3.83 27.44 34.97
CA SER A 260 -2.88 28.46 34.53
C SER A 260 -3.51 29.82 34.18
N ALA A 261 -4.84 29.91 34.11
CA ALA A 261 -5.57 31.08 33.67
C ALA A 261 -5.69 32.12 34.78
N SER A 262 -4.68 32.97 34.90
CA SER A 262 -4.94 34.35 35.31
C SER A 262 -5.67 35.08 34.17
N ALA A 263 -6.99 35.11 34.22
CA ALA A 263 -7.93 36.10 33.65
C ALA A 263 -8.11 36.24 32.11
N ASN A 264 -7.34 35.64 31.19
CA ASN A 264 -7.59 35.80 29.76
C ASN A 264 -7.35 34.49 28.99
N ALA A 265 -8.37 33.66 28.91
CA ALA A 265 -8.35 32.54 27.94
C ALA A 265 -8.30 33.16 26.53
N THR A 266 -7.19 32.96 25.82
CA THR A 266 -7.02 33.38 24.43
C THR A 266 -7.41 32.27 23.50
N SER A 267 -7.96 32.60 22.32
CA SER A 267 -8.20 31.63 21.23
C SER A 267 -6.89 30.93 20.89
N GLN A 268 -6.98 29.63 20.59
CA GLN A 268 -5.81 28.84 20.20
C GLN A 268 -6.08 28.16 18.85
N SER A 269 -5.03 28.02 18.04
CA SER A 269 -5.18 27.24 16.81
C SER A 269 -5.32 25.75 17.14
N LEU A 270 -6.16 25.05 16.40
CA LEU A 270 -6.33 23.60 16.53
C LEU A 270 -4.98 22.86 16.33
N TYR A 271 -4.13 23.41 15.45
CA TYR A 271 -2.77 22.90 15.27
C TYR A 271 -1.91 22.98 16.55
N ALA A 272 -2.01 24.08 17.31
CA ALA A 272 -1.28 24.19 18.58
C ALA A 272 -1.79 23.17 19.63
N ILE A 273 -3.09 22.91 19.64
CA ILE A 273 -3.68 21.86 20.49
C ILE A 273 -3.18 20.48 20.06
N TYR A 274 -3.14 20.20 18.75
CA TYR A 274 -2.57 18.97 18.22
C TYR A 274 -1.10 18.76 18.60
N GLN A 275 -0.27 19.81 18.55
CA GLN A 275 1.12 19.73 19.01
C GLN A 275 1.21 19.37 20.51
N CYS A 276 0.32 19.92 21.35
CA CYS A 276 0.25 19.54 22.75
C CYS A 276 -0.20 18.08 22.92
N TYR A 277 -1.13 17.62 22.10
CA TYR A 277 -1.54 16.21 22.05
C TYR A 277 -0.38 15.29 21.70
N CYS A 278 0.38 15.60 20.64
CA CYS A 278 1.54 14.80 20.25
C CYS A 278 2.55 14.64 21.39
N LYS A 279 2.82 15.74 22.13
CA LYS A 279 3.70 15.69 23.30
C LYS A 279 3.10 14.82 24.41
N TYR A 280 1.82 15.01 24.72
CA TYR A 280 1.12 14.20 25.71
C TYR A 280 1.14 12.72 25.37
N ALA A 281 0.82 12.35 24.12
CA ALA A 281 0.82 10.97 23.64
C ALA A 281 2.22 10.35 23.73
N PHE A 282 3.27 11.14 23.37
CA PHE A 282 4.65 10.71 23.52
C PHE A 282 5.04 10.42 24.98
N ASP A 283 4.69 11.33 25.91
CA ASP A 283 4.98 11.19 27.34
C ASP A 283 4.23 9.98 27.96
N LYS A 284 3.10 9.58 27.38
CA LYS A 284 2.27 8.43 27.79
C LYS A 284 2.61 7.13 27.07
N GLU A 285 3.52 7.16 26.11
CA GLU A 285 3.81 6.02 25.21
C GLU A 285 2.58 5.55 24.40
N TYR A 286 1.62 6.43 24.17
CA TYR A 286 0.49 6.20 23.31
C TYR A 286 0.90 6.21 21.83
N ASN A 287 0.02 5.71 20.95
CA ASN A 287 0.19 5.92 19.52
C ASN A 287 -0.21 7.36 19.19
N ILE A 288 0.54 8.02 18.32
CA ILE A 288 0.17 9.36 17.86
C ILE A 288 -0.93 9.21 16.81
N ILE A 289 -2.07 9.81 17.09
CA ILE A 289 -3.20 9.90 16.15
C ILE A 289 -2.82 10.87 15.03
N SER A 290 -3.18 10.55 13.79
CA SER A 290 -2.92 11.41 12.64
C SER A 290 -3.56 12.79 12.80
N LYS A 291 -2.89 13.81 12.25
CA LYS A 291 -3.42 15.18 12.29
C LYS A 291 -4.79 15.26 11.60
N ARG A 292 -4.94 14.60 10.45
CA ARG A 292 -6.17 14.61 9.67
C ARG A 292 -7.35 14.04 10.50
N TRP A 293 -7.16 12.89 11.14
CA TRP A 293 -8.19 12.29 12.00
C TRP A 293 -8.48 13.15 13.23
N PHE A 294 -7.44 13.71 13.86
CA PHE A 294 -7.61 14.61 15.01
C PHE A 294 -8.45 15.85 14.66
N GLU A 295 -8.18 16.49 13.52
CA GLU A 295 -8.94 17.64 13.04
C GLU A 295 -10.39 17.26 12.72
N LYS A 296 -10.62 16.12 12.03
CA LYS A 296 -11.98 15.60 11.77
C LYS A 296 -12.76 15.36 13.07
N TYR A 297 -12.13 14.71 14.05
CA TYR A 297 -12.75 14.47 15.35
C TYR A 297 -13.15 15.78 16.03
N PHE A 298 -12.28 16.77 16.05
CA PHE A 298 -12.60 18.08 16.62
C PHE A 298 -13.73 18.78 15.87
N MET A 299 -13.77 18.69 14.54
CA MET A 299 -14.87 19.25 13.75
C MET A 299 -16.19 18.55 14.02
N SER A 300 -16.20 17.24 14.18
CA SER A 300 -17.45 16.51 14.45
C SER A 300 -17.98 16.76 15.86
N VAL A 301 -17.11 16.79 16.87
CA VAL A 301 -17.55 16.86 18.28
C VAL A 301 -17.66 18.29 18.80
N TYR A 302 -16.83 19.20 18.30
CA TYR A 302 -16.69 20.56 18.83
C TYR A 302 -16.94 21.68 17.82
N ASP A 303 -17.67 21.41 16.72
CA ASP A 303 -17.97 22.35 15.64
C ASP A 303 -18.42 23.73 16.14
N THR A 304 -19.33 23.78 17.11
CA THR A 304 -19.87 25.00 17.69
C THR A 304 -18.83 25.92 18.37
N TYR A 305 -17.64 25.39 18.66
CA TYR A 305 -16.53 26.10 19.30
C TYR A 305 -15.40 26.42 18.33
N LEU A 306 -15.52 26.01 17.07
CA LEU A 306 -14.53 26.30 16.04
C LEU A 306 -14.86 27.62 15.34
N ILE A 307 -13.82 28.40 15.11
CA ILE A 307 -13.91 29.65 14.36
C ILE A 307 -13.07 29.45 13.10
N ASP A 308 -13.73 29.37 11.97
CA ASP A 308 -13.05 29.29 10.68
C ASP A 308 -12.48 30.67 10.32
N THR A 309 -11.19 30.73 10.04
CA THR A 309 -10.55 31.96 9.57
C THR A 309 -10.28 31.80 8.08
N GLU A 310 -11.07 32.48 7.26
CA GLU A 310 -10.93 32.52 5.78
C GLU A 310 -9.51 32.83 5.27
N ILE A 311 -8.61 33.30 6.13
CA ILE A 311 -7.33 33.91 5.71
C ILE A 311 -6.13 32.96 5.76
N ASN A 312 -6.18 31.74 6.32
CA ASN A 312 -5.01 30.83 6.31
C ASN A 312 -5.34 29.36 6.55
N ALA A 313 -6.54 28.89 6.32
CA ALA A 313 -6.95 27.52 6.63
C ALA A 313 -6.60 27.06 8.07
N ASN A 314 -6.45 27.99 9.02
CA ASN A 314 -6.17 27.70 10.42
C ASN A 314 -7.47 27.72 11.20
N ILE A 315 -7.91 26.55 11.61
CA ILE A 315 -9.06 26.40 12.51
C ILE A 315 -8.65 26.91 13.89
N ILE A 316 -9.42 27.85 14.44
CA ILE A 316 -9.21 28.44 15.76
C ILE A 316 -10.27 27.92 16.71
N VAL A 317 -9.85 27.49 17.90
CA VAL A 317 -10.73 27.04 18.97
C VAL A 317 -11.09 28.25 19.87
N SER A 318 -12.40 28.47 20.05
CA SER A 318 -12.95 29.55 20.89
C SER A 318 -12.55 29.38 22.36
N PRO A 319 -12.30 30.48 23.10
CA PRO A 319 -12.05 30.44 24.54
C PRO A 319 -13.17 29.75 25.33
N LYS A 320 -14.41 29.77 24.83
CA LYS A 320 -15.56 29.12 25.48
C LYS A 320 -15.39 27.62 25.60
N TRP A 321 -14.64 26.99 24.69
CA TRP A 321 -14.37 25.55 24.71
C TRP A 321 -13.64 25.09 25.97
N PHE A 322 -12.82 25.97 26.58
CA PHE A 322 -12.06 25.66 27.81
C PHE A 322 -12.93 25.67 29.07
N SER A 323 -14.17 26.21 29.01
CA SER A 323 -15.06 26.40 30.15
C SER A 323 -16.13 25.34 30.29
N ILE A 324 -16.09 24.33 29.44
CA ILE A 324 -17.01 23.19 29.41
C ILE A 324 -16.24 22.00 29.97
#